data_ea320b6198fda4d7cb27b72b44da6336
#
_entry.id   ea320b6198fda4d7cb27b72b44da6336
#
_cell.length_a   1.000
_cell.length_b   1.000
_cell.length_c   1.000
_cell.angle_alpha   90.00
_cell.angle_beta   90.00
_cell.angle_gamma   90.00
#
_symmetry.space_group_name_H-M   'P 1'
#
loop_
_entity.id
_entity.type
_entity.pdbx_description
1 polymer ?
#
loop_
_entity_poly.entity_id
_entity_poly.type
_entity_poly.pdbx_seq_one_letter_code
_entity_poly.pdbx_strand_id
1 'polypeptide(L)'
;NQKIKPLENTTNNVIYKQPINLIKSNLLINDDCLNYLRLLPNNSIDFVFADPPYNIQKKYDIWNDCQDNNQYIKWCIEWVNELARVLKNGKTLALLNIPIYLAKYYEFSQGVLEFQNWIVWESLSLPVRQIMPAHYGILCLGKGRSEIKKISNESIYDYNFSLKEWYCIREQCIKKRNKDKTVDREPLTNIWWDIHRLKHNSKRVDHPCQLPPTLIKRILTIFTEENDLVLDPFNGSGTTTLVASIMNRRYIGIEISEQYHSLAEQRHTELENGVDPFAKRDIIPKAKNSRVNRIKKQKYDVSKKTLQLEFRDIALKIGRKPTREDIEKYSQYPFRYFDEYFADWGEVCSAVGDKGMQENKDIDNYPNFKQLELPFE
;
A
#
# COMPACT_ATOMS: atom_id res chain seq x y z
N ASN A 1 4.12 12.61 -29.30
CA ASN A 1 3.48 13.90 -28.96
C ASN A 1 1.98 13.90 -29.29
N GLN A 2 1.20 13.00 -28.71
CA GLN A 2 -0.24 13.17 -28.69
C GLN A 2 -0.59 14.05 -27.49
N LYS A 3 -0.62 15.36 -27.71
CA LYS A 3 -1.28 16.29 -26.81
C LYS A 3 -2.75 15.92 -26.78
N ILE A 4 -3.26 15.59 -25.60
CA ILE A 4 -4.70 15.44 -25.36
C ILE A 4 -5.32 16.80 -25.71
N LYS A 5 -6.14 16.82 -26.77
CA LYS A 5 -6.95 18.00 -27.08
C LYS A 5 -7.91 18.22 -25.91
N PRO A 6 -8.14 19.45 -25.48
CA PRO A 6 -9.26 19.76 -24.60
C PRO A 6 -10.54 19.20 -25.24
N LEU A 7 -11.35 18.52 -24.47
CA LEU A 7 -12.66 18.03 -24.90
C LEU A 7 -13.47 19.24 -25.37
N GLU A 8 -13.57 19.41 -26.69
CA GLU A 8 -14.61 20.27 -27.30
C GLU A 8 -15.96 19.74 -26.83
N ASN A 9 -16.76 20.61 -26.25
CA ASN A 9 -18.13 20.39 -25.82
C ASN A 9 -18.99 19.91 -27.02
N THR A 10 -18.98 18.63 -27.32
CA THR A 10 -20.03 18.02 -28.11
C THR A 10 -21.15 17.62 -27.16
N THR A 11 -22.03 18.57 -26.96
CA THR A 11 -23.32 18.42 -26.28
C THR A 11 -24.21 17.45 -27.05
N ASN A 12 -24.10 16.18 -26.71
CA ASN A 12 -25.26 15.29 -26.85
C ASN A 12 -25.95 15.26 -25.49
N ASN A 13 -26.98 16.10 -25.37
CA ASN A 13 -27.86 16.23 -24.22
C ASN A 13 -28.60 14.92 -23.94
N VAL A 14 -27.98 14.02 -23.18
CA VAL A 14 -28.74 13.06 -22.37
C VAL A 14 -28.78 13.63 -20.96
N ILE A 15 -29.81 14.41 -20.68
CA ILE A 15 -30.04 15.04 -19.39
C ILE A 15 -30.53 13.96 -18.44
N TYR A 16 -29.62 13.31 -17.71
CA TYR A 16 -29.97 12.62 -16.46
C TYR A 16 -30.06 13.68 -15.37
N LYS A 17 -31.22 14.34 -15.30
CA LYS A 17 -31.62 15.15 -14.14
C LYS A 17 -32.02 14.20 -13.01
N GLN A 18 -31.08 13.76 -12.21
CA GLN A 18 -31.38 13.31 -10.86
C GLN A 18 -30.95 14.39 -9.87
N PRO A 19 -31.81 14.77 -8.90
CA PRO A 19 -31.45 15.76 -7.90
C PRO A 19 -30.31 15.25 -7.03
N ILE A 20 -29.36 16.14 -6.71
CA ILE A 20 -28.10 15.92 -5.95
C ILE A 20 -28.32 15.22 -4.59
N ASN A 21 -29.54 15.10 -4.10
CA ASN A 21 -29.87 14.57 -2.78
C ASN A 21 -30.11 13.06 -2.69
N LEU A 22 -29.82 12.26 -3.71
CA LEU A 22 -30.22 10.84 -3.74
C LEU A 22 -29.10 9.87 -4.16
N ILE A 23 -27.82 10.22 -3.94
CA ILE A 23 -26.81 9.19 -4.09
C ILE A 23 -26.90 8.28 -2.88
N LYS A 24 -27.33 7.04 -3.13
CA LYS A 24 -27.25 6.00 -2.11
C LYS A 24 -25.78 5.88 -1.68
N SER A 25 -25.53 5.87 -0.40
CA SER A 25 -24.21 5.74 0.21
C SER A 25 -24.17 4.50 1.10
N ASN A 26 -22.99 4.13 1.54
CA ASN A 26 -22.70 2.92 2.27
C ASN A 26 -23.02 1.68 1.41
N LEU A 27 -22.49 1.69 0.18
CA LEU A 27 -22.73 0.66 -0.81
C LEU A 27 -21.44 -0.07 -1.16
N LEU A 28 -21.56 -1.37 -1.28
CA LEU A 28 -20.60 -2.23 -1.94
C LEU A 28 -21.22 -2.73 -3.24
N ILE A 29 -20.51 -2.62 -4.34
CA ILE A 29 -21.01 -2.89 -5.69
C ILE A 29 -20.12 -3.94 -6.32
N ASN A 30 -20.71 -5.03 -6.79
CA ASN A 30 -20.00 -6.02 -7.58
C ASN A 30 -20.21 -5.72 -9.07
N ASP A 31 -19.30 -4.95 -9.65
CA ASP A 31 -19.35 -4.56 -11.07
C ASP A 31 -17.96 -4.09 -11.54
N ASP A 32 -17.79 -3.91 -12.86
CA ASP A 32 -16.68 -3.17 -13.42
C ASP A 32 -16.76 -1.69 -12.99
N CYS A 33 -15.62 -1.13 -12.58
CA CYS A 33 -15.57 0.24 -12.07
C CYS A 33 -16.10 1.26 -13.10
N LEU A 34 -15.79 1.11 -14.39
CA LEU A 34 -16.24 2.02 -15.45
C LEU A 34 -17.76 1.97 -15.64
N ASN A 35 -18.38 0.78 -15.54
CA ASN A 35 -19.83 0.66 -15.63
C ASN A 35 -20.53 1.49 -14.55
N TYR A 36 -20.11 1.31 -13.31
CA TYR A 36 -20.75 2.00 -12.19
C TYR A 36 -20.38 3.49 -12.13
N LEU A 37 -19.12 3.85 -12.41
CA LEU A 37 -18.68 5.26 -12.44
C LEU A 37 -19.54 6.09 -13.40
N ARG A 38 -19.86 5.56 -14.58
CA ARG A 38 -20.71 6.24 -15.59
C ARG A 38 -22.13 6.54 -15.09
N LEU A 39 -22.62 5.81 -14.09
CA LEU A 39 -23.92 6.05 -13.48
C LEU A 39 -23.89 7.17 -12.41
N LEU A 40 -22.70 7.46 -11.85
CA LEU A 40 -22.57 8.49 -10.84
C LEU A 40 -22.69 9.89 -11.42
N PRO A 41 -23.38 10.81 -10.74
CA PRO A 41 -23.48 12.21 -11.15
C PRO A 41 -22.14 12.93 -11.13
N ASN A 42 -21.98 13.96 -11.98
CA ASN A 42 -20.85 14.87 -11.91
C ASN A 42 -20.77 15.55 -10.53
N ASN A 43 -19.56 15.78 -10.03
CA ASN A 43 -19.32 16.51 -8.77
C ASN A 43 -20.12 15.95 -7.57
N SER A 44 -20.11 14.65 -7.40
CA SER A 44 -20.89 13.95 -6.40
C SER A 44 -20.07 13.34 -5.26
N ILE A 45 -18.80 13.10 -5.48
CA ILE A 45 -17.86 12.41 -4.58
C ILE A 45 -16.97 13.43 -3.86
N ASP A 46 -16.81 13.26 -2.54
CA ASP A 46 -15.97 14.14 -1.73
C ASP A 46 -14.50 13.73 -1.73
N PHE A 47 -14.23 12.44 -1.85
CA PHE A 47 -12.86 11.93 -1.89
C PHE A 47 -12.81 10.61 -2.65
N VAL A 48 -11.77 10.42 -3.45
CA VAL A 48 -11.51 9.15 -4.12
C VAL A 48 -10.16 8.60 -3.67
N PHE A 49 -10.12 7.35 -3.27
CA PHE A 49 -8.91 6.56 -3.12
C PHE A 49 -8.93 5.44 -4.15
N ALA A 50 -7.88 5.30 -4.95
CA ALA A 50 -7.81 4.26 -5.97
C ALA A 50 -6.46 3.51 -5.92
N ASP A 51 -6.54 2.19 -5.74
CA ASP A 51 -5.41 1.24 -5.79
C ASP A 51 -5.67 0.21 -6.90
N PRO A 52 -5.54 0.61 -8.19
CA PRO A 52 -5.82 -0.26 -9.31
C PRO A 52 -4.82 -1.42 -9.40
N PRO A 53 -5.13 -2.52 -10.12
CA PRO A 53 -4.13 -3.54 -10.46
C PRO A 53 -2.98 -2.91 -11.25
N TYR A 54 -1.73 -3.37 -11.00
CA TYR A 54 -0.51 -2.66 -11.47
C TYR A 54 0.05 -3.16 -12.80
N ASN A 55 -0.59 -4.12 -13.44
CA ASN A 55 -0.11 -4.77 -14.66
C ASN A 55 1.33 -5.33 -14.51
N ILE A 56 1.60 -6.01 -13.39
CA ILE A 56 2.89 -6.61 -13.03
C ILE A 56 2.82 -8.12 -12.87
N GLN A 57 1.89 -8.76 -13.57
CA GLN A 57 1.69 -10.21 -13.60
C GLN A 57 1.30 -10.82 -12.24
N LYS A 58 0.61 -10.06 -11.39
CA LYS A 58 0.00 -10.63 -10.19
C LYS A 58 -1.18 -11.53 -10.54
N LYS A 59 -1.33 -12.60 -9.79
CA LYS A 59 -2.49 -13.48 -9.94
C LYS A 59 -3.68 -12.89 -9.18
N TYR A 60 -4.68 -12.47 -9.92
CA TYR A 60 -6.03 -12.19 -9.45
C TYR A 60 -6.97 -13.29 -9.93
N ASP A 61 -8.18 -13.38 -9.38
CA ASP A 61 -9.14 -14.41 -9.78
C ASP A 61 -9.70 -14.18 -11.19
N ILE A 62 -10.14 -12.98 -11.51
CA ILE A 62 -10.75 -12.64 -12.81
C ILE A 62 -10.02 -11.55 -13.60
N TRP A 63 -9.09 -10.82 -12.99
CA TRP A 63 -8.35 -9.76 -13.68
C TRP A 63 -7.05 -10.29 -14.30
N ASN A 64 -6.87 -10.00 -15.60
CA ASN A 64 -5.59 -10.27 -16.26
C ASN A 64 -4.60 -9.13 -16.00
N ASP A 65 -3.67 -9.32 -15.08
CA ASP A 65 -2.62 -8.35 -14.71
C ASP A 65 -1.36 -8.46 -15.60
N CYS A 66 -1.54 -8.99 -16.83
CA CYS A 66 -0.51 -9.12 -17.86
C CYS A 66 -1.08 -8.64 -19.21
N GLN A 67 -1.55 -7.41 -19.25
CA GLN A 67 -2.12 -6.80 -20.45
C GLN A 67 -1.03 -6.10 -21.27
N ASP A 68 -1.30 -5.87 -22.57
CA ASP A 68 -0.52 -4.93 -23.36
C ASP A 68 -0.49 -3.56 -22.68
N ASN A 69 0.70 -2.96 -22.62
CA ASN A 69 0.89 -1.72 -21.87
C ASN A 69 0.04 -0.55 -22.41
N ASN A 70 -0.15 -0.47 -23.72
CA ASN A 70 -0.96 0.60 -24.31
C ASN A 70 -2.46 0.39 -24.01
N GLN A 71 -2.92 -0.86 -23.99
CA GLN A 71 -4.30 -1.18 -23.61
C GLN A 71 -4.54 -0.86 -22.13
N TYR A 72 -3.61 -1.25 -21.25
CA TYR A 72 -3.68 -0.92 -19.84
C TYR A 72 -3.71 0.59 -19.60
N ILE A 73 -2.85 1.37 -20.26
CA ILE A 73 -2.83 2.84 -20.13
C ILE A 73 -4.12 3.48 -20.66
N LYS A 74 -4.69 2.99 -21.77
CA LYS A 74 -5.99 3.48 -22.26
C LYS A 74 -7.09 3.27 -21.23
N TRP A 75 -7.17 2.08 -20.65
CA TRP A 75 -8.10 1.77 -19.56
C TRP A 75 -7.87 2.70 -18.35
N CYS A 76 -6.61 2.97 -17.98
CA CYS A 76 -6.29 3.91 -16.89
C CYS A 76 -6.78 5.32 -17.20
N ILE A 77 -6.61 5.81 -18.40
CA ILE A 77 -7.10 7.13 -18.82
C ILE A 77 -8.63 7.21 -18.69
N GLU A 78 -9.35 6.16 -19.09
CA GLU A 78 -10.82 6.15 -19.02
C GLU A 78 -11.32 6.30 -17.59
N TRP A 79 -10.86 5.45 -16.66
CA TRP A 79 -11.36 5.54 -15.28
C TRP A 79 -10.84 6.77 -14.53
N VAL A 80 -9.63 7.28 -14.81
CA VAL A 80 -9.17 8.56 -14.22
C VAL A 80 -10.06 9.72 -14.68
N ASN A 81 -10.46 9.77 -15.94
CA ASN A 81 -11.36 10.80 -16.44
C ASN A 81 -12.74 10.72 -15.77
N GLU A 82 -13.28 9.51 -15.59
CA GLU A 82 -14.53 9.32 -14.86
C GLU A 82 -14.41 9.72 -13.40
N LEU A 83 -13.31 9.37 -12.73
CA LEU A 83 -13.05 9.80 -11.35
C LEU A 83 -12.95 11.34 -11.24
N ALA A 84 -12.26 11.98 -12.18
CA ALA A 84 -12.22 13.44 -12.25
C ALA A 84 -13.60 14.07 -12.48
N ARG A 85 -14.45 13.42 -13.29
CA ARG A 85 -15.81 13.88 -13.55
C ARG A 85 -16.68 13.85 -12.29
N VAL A 86 -16.65 12.71 -11.57
CA VAL A 86 -17.50 12.52 -10.37
C VAL A 86 -16.97 13.24 -9.13
N LEU A 87 -15.67 13.52 -9.05
CA LEU A 87 -15.05 14.26 -7.95
C LEU A 87 -15.60 15.68 -7.89
N LYS A 88 -15.94 16.17 -6.70
CA LYS A 88 -16.36 17.56 -6.46
C LYS A 88 -15.21 18.55 -6.62
N ASN A 89 -15.52 19.78 -7.00
CA ASN A 89 -14.53 20.87 -7.01
C ASN A 89 -13.94 21.09 -5.60
N GLY A 90 -12.63 21.35 -5.55
CA GLY A 90 -11.90 21.51 -4.29
C GLY A 90 -11.59 20.23 -3.55
N LYS A 91 -11.94 19.06 -4.10
CA LYS A 91 -11.72 17.75 -3.48
C LYS A 91 -10.59 16.99 -4.17
N THR A 92 -10.17 15.87 -3.55
CA THR A 92 -8.93 15.16 -3.87
C THR A 92 -9.18 13.75 -4.37
N LEU A 93 -8.43 13.35 -5.40
CA LEU A 93 -8.21 11.99 -5.87
C LEU A 93 -6.82 11.54 -5.41
N ALA A 94 -6.72 10.45 -4.66
CA ALA A 94 -5.47 9.83 -4.24
C ALA A 94 -5.28 8.49 -4.98
N LEU A 95 -4.21 8.40 -5.76
CA LEU A 95 -3.86 7.24 -6.58
C LEU A 95 -2.64 6.53 -6.01
N LEU A 96 -2.80 5.31 -5.54
CA LEU A 96 -1.69 4.47 -5.07
C LEU A 96 -1.18 3.61 -6.23
N ASN A 97 0.12 3.63 -6.49
CA ASN A 97 0.75 2.73 -7.46
C ASN A 97 2.28 2.71 -7.30
N ILE A 98 2.95 1.94 -8.16
CA ILE A 98 4.40 2.04 -8.36
C ILE A 98 4.76 3.32 -9.14
N PRO A 99 5.97 3.89 -8.92
CA PRO A 99 6.33 5.21 -9.46
C PRO A 99 6.15 5.38 -10.96
N ILE A 100 6.42 4.35 -11.76
CA ILE A 100 6.33 4.45 -13.23
C ILE A 100 4.90 4.74 -13.70
N TYR A 101 3.88 4.11 -13.09
CA TYR A 101 2.49 4.37 -13.45
C TYR A 101 1.99 5.68 -12.87
N LEU A 102 2.46 6.08 -11.69
CA LEU A 102 2.12 7.39 -11.12
C LEU A 102 2.61 8.54 -11.99
N ALA A 103 3.80 8.40 -12.60
CA ALA A 103 4.29 9.37 -13.57
C ALA A 103 3.36 9.48 -14.79
N LYS A 104 2.86 8.34 -15.29
CA LYS A 104 1.87 8.29 -16.37
C LYS A 104 0.53 8.90 -15.97
N TYR A 105 0.03 8.56 -14.77
CA TYR A 105 -1.20 9.15 -14.24
C TYR A 105 -1.10 10.68 -14.14
N TYR A 106 0.02 11.20 -13.66
CA TYR A 106 0.28 12.62 -13.63
C TYR A 106 0.28 13.23 -15.04
N GLU A 107 0.98 12.60 -15.99
CA GLU A 107 1.08 13.07 -17.37
C GLU A 107 -0.30 13.24 -18.02
N PHE A 108 -1.16 12.24 -17.97
CA PHE A 108 -2.45 12.30 -18.65
C PHE A 108 -3.58 12.98 -17.86
N SER A 109 -3.39 13.22 -16.56
CA SER A 109 -4.34 14.01 -15.75
C SER A 109 -4.14 15.51 -15.87
N GLN A 110 -3.04 15.98 -16.49
CA GLN A 110 -2.78 17.40 -16.67
C GLN A 110 -3.89 18.08 -17.49
N GLY A 111 -4.34 19.24 -17.03
CA GLY A 111 -5.45 19.99 -17.64
C GLY A 111 -6.84 19.58 -17.17
N VAL A 112 -6.95 18.46 -16.43
CA VAL A 112 -8.20 17.97 -15.81
C VAL A 112 -8.13 18.06 -14.29
N LEU A 113 -7.00 17.67 -13.71
CA LEU A 113 -6.71 17.70 -12.28
C LEU A 113 -5.40 18.45 -12.01
N GLU A 114 -5.30 19.06 -10.84
CA GLU A 114 -4.12 19.80 -10.41
C GLU A 114 -3.28 18.96 -9.44
N PHE A 115 -1.95 19.03 -9.58
CA PHE A 115 -1.04 18.36 -8.65
C PHE A 115 -1.16 18.98 -7.25
N GLN A 116 -1.36 18.16 -6.25
CA GLN A 116 -1.37 18.56 -4.84
C GLN A 116 -0.16 18.03 -4.08
N ASN A 117 0.10 16.74 -4.16
CA ASN A 117 1.21 16.10 -3.45
C ASN A 117 1.59 14.77 -4.08
N TRP A 118 2.82 14.34 -3.80
CA TRP A 118 3.31 12.99 -4.06
C TRP A 118 3.83 12.42 -2.73
N ILE A 119 3.10 11.50 -2.17
CA ILE A 119 3.46 10.84 -0.92
C ILE A 119 4.26 9.58 -1.25
N VAL A 120 5.41 9.43 -0.62
CA VAL A 120 6.24 8.22 -0.69
C VAL A 120 5.91 7.35 0.50
N TRP A 121 5.29 6.20 0.25
CA TRP A 121 5.05 5.23 1.29
C TRP A 121 6.13 4.15 1.26
N GLU A 122 7.04 4.21 2.25
CA GLU A 122 8.12 3.25 2.37
C GLU A 122 7.56 1.87 2.72
N SER A 123 7.85 0.92 1.87
CA SER A 123 7.47 -0.48 2.06
C SER A 123 8.72 -1.33 1.97
N LEU A 124 8.93 -2.21 2.95
CA LEU A 124 10.04 -3.15 2.90
C LEU A 124 9.90 -4.02 1.65
N SER A 125 10.88 -3.97 0.77
CA SER A 125 10.98 -4.83 -0.40
C SER A 125 12.06 -5.89 -0.23
N LEU A 126 11.93 -6.98 -0.98
CA LEU A 126 12.99 -7.99 -1.05
C LEU A 126 14.13 -7.46 -1.92
N PRO A 127 15.40 -7.79 -1.61
CA PRO A 127 16.55 -7.40 -2.41
C PRO A 127 16.55 -8.18 -3.73
N VAL A 128 15.96 -7.59 -4.77
CA VAL A 128 15.85 -8.21 -6.10
C VAL A 128 16.69 -7.52 -7.16
N ARG A 129 17.31 -6.38 -6.83
CA ARG A 129 18.09 -5.55 -7.76
C ARG A 129 19.19 -4.79 -7.03
N GLN A 130 20.11 -4.21 -7.80
CA GLN A 130 21.17 -3.33 -7.28
C GLN A 130 20.57 -2.11 -6.53
N ILE A 131 19.51 -1.49 -7.09
CA ILE A 131 18.71 -0.48 -6.39
C ILE A 131 17.34 -1.11 -6.11
N MET A 132 17.07 -1.34 -4.83
CA MET A 132 15.84 -1.99 -4.39
C MET A 132 14.65 -1.04 -4.50
N PRO A 133 13.53 -1.46 -5.13
CA PRO A 133 12.28 -0.70 -5.04
C PRO A 133 11.76 -0.81 -3.60
N ALA A 134 11.88 0.27 -2.83
CA ALA A 134 11.55 0.29 -1.41
C ALA A 134 10.24 1.00 -1.10
N HIS A 135 9.53 1.55 -2.08
CA HIS A 135 8.34 2.35 -1.84
C HIS A 135 7.26 2.18 -2.90
N TYR A 136 6.04 2.48 -2.49
CA TYR A 136 4.94 2.87 -3.37
C TYR A 136 4.75 4.39 -3.27
N GLY A 137 4.16 4.99 -4.28
CA GLY A 137 3.77 6.38 -4.22
C GLY A 137 2.24 6.52 -4.12
N ILE A 138 1.79 7.62 -3.53
CA ILE A 138 0.40 8.05 -3.56
C ILE A 138 0.38 9.42 -4.21
N LEU A 139 -0.11 9.48 -5.45
CA LEU A 139 -0.28 10.71 -6.19
C LEU A 139 -1.61 11.35 -5.78
N CYS A 140 -1.55 12.54 -5.19
CA CYS A 140 -2.71 13.31 -4.78
C CYS A 140 -2.97 14.40 -5.82
N LEU A 141 -4.15 14.37 -6.42
CA LEU A 141 -4.60 15.29 -7.46
C LEU A 141 -5.90 15.98 -7.03
N GLY A 142 -5.98 17.29 -7.19
CA GLY A 142 -7.16 18.09 -6.86
C GLY A 142 -7.99 18.45 -8.07
N LYS A 143 -9.30 18.52 -7.93
CA LYS A 143 -10.17 19.13 -8.93
C LYS A 143 -10.31 20.62 -8.66
N GLY A 144 -9.54 21.45 -9.36
CA GLY A 144 -9.36 22.86 -9.07
C GLY A 144 -8.59 23.07 -7.76
N ARG A 145 -8.51 24.32 -7.31
CA ARG A 145 -7.77 24.68 -6.10
C ARG A 145 -8.38 24.01 -4.87
N SER A 146 -7.66 23.04 -4.33
CA SER A 146 -8.06 22.31 -3.13
C SER A 146 -7.22 22.81 -1.94
N GLU A 147 -7.87 23.08 -0.82
CA GLU A 147 -7.21 23.40 0.43
C GLU A 147 -7.11 22.14 1.29
N ILE A 148 -5.88 21.65 1.47
CA ILE A 148 -5.61 20.61 2.46
C ILE A 148 -5.71 21.29 3.83
N LYS A 149 -6.61 20.77 4.69
CA LYS A 149 -6.75 21.30 6.04
C LYS A 149 -5.44 21.23 6.83
N LYS A 150 -5.23 22.24 7.66
CA LYS A 150 -4.17 22.24 8.67
C LYS A 150 -4.56 21.26 9.77
N ILE A 151 -4.02 20.04 9.71
CA ILE A 151 -4.32 18.97 10.66
C ILE A 151 -3.26 18.97 11.75
N SER A 152 -3.66 18.79 13.02
CA SER A 152 -2.70 18.62 14.10
C SER A 152 -1.95 17.29 13.93
N ASN A 153 -0.65 17.28 14.18
CA ASN A 153 0.15 16.07 14.13
C ASN A 153 -0.39 14.98 15.09
N GLU A 154 -1.06 15.37 16.17
CA GLU A 154 -1.70 14.47 17.13
C GLU A 154 -2.82 13.62 16.54
N SER A 155 -3.52 14.15 15.53
CA SER A 155 -4.58 13.41 14.83
C SER A 155 -4.07 12.38 13.84
N ILE A 156 -2.78 12.46 13.47
CA ILE A 156 -2.19 11.66 12.38
C ILE A 156 -1.30 10.55 12.91
N TYR A 157 -0.56 10.82 13.99
CA TYR A 157 0.35 9.87 14.60
C TYR A 157 -0.27 9.26 15.85
N ASP A 158 -0.28 7.94 15.94
CA ASP A 158 -0.75 7.21 17.14
C ASP A 158 0.25 7.32 18.32
N TYR A 159 1.45 7.86 18.07
CA TYR A 159 2.52 8.01 19.07
C TYR A 159 3.38 9.25 18.81
N ASN A 160 4.04 9.72 19.87
CA ASN A 160 4.97 10.83 19.78
C ASN A 160 6.28 10.37 19.16
N PHE A 161 6.61 10.90 17.98
CA PHE A 161 7.95 10.78 17.44
C PHE A 161 8.83 11.88 18.01
N SER A 162 9.99 11.52 18.54
CA SER A 162 11.04 12.48 18.84
C SER A 162 11.57 13.09 17.55
N LEU A 163 12.03 14.34 17.61
CA LEU A 163 12.72 14.98 16.50
C LEU A 163 13.92 14.12 16.08
N LYS A 164 14.10 13.95 14.78
CA LYS A 164 15.26 13.25 14.23
C LYS A 164 16.53 14.08 14.48
N GLU A 165 17.67 13.43 14.65
CA GLU A 165 18.97 14.06 14.95
C GLU A 165 19.39 15.12 13.92
N TRP A 166 18.94 15.00 12.67
CA TRP A 166 19.25 15.99 11.61
C TRP A 166 18.37 17.24 11.61
N TYR A 167 17.43 17.36 12.55
CA TYR A 167 16.68 18.60 12.67
C TYR A 167 17.59 19.75 13.06
N CYS A 168 17.41 20.88 12.40
CA CYS A 168 18.19 22.07 12.65
C CYS A 168 18.01 22.54 14.10
N ILE A 169 19.11 22.48 14.89
CA ILE A 169 19.16 22.90 16.30
C ILE A 169 19.55 24.37 16.48
N ARG A 170 19.60 25.18 15.42
CA ARG A 170 19.81 26.64 15.52
C ARG A 170 18.68 27.26 16.35
N GLU A 171 19.04 28.17 17.24
CA GLU A 171 18.10 28.82 18.15
C GLU A 171 16.86 29.40 17.46
N GLN A 172 17.04 30.03 16.28
CA GLN A 172 15.94 30.59 15.49
C GLN A 172 14.97 29.50 14.99
N CYS A 173 15.49 28.32 14.61
CA CYS A 173 14.67 27.18 14.18
C CYS A 173 13.91 26.56 15.35
N ILE A 174 14.57 26.48 16.53
CA ILE A 174 13.93 26.02 17.76
C ILE A 174 12.82 26.98 18.17
N LYS A 175 13.10 28.31 18.22
CA LYS A 175 12.10 29.32 18.55
C LYS A 175 10.89 29.28 17.61
N LYS A 176 11.12 29.07 16.30
CA LYS A 176 10.03 28.97 15.32
C LYS A 176 9.14 27.74 15.59
N ARG A 177 9.75 26.57 15.84
CA ARG A 177 9.01 25.34 16.21
C ARG A 177 8.22 25.52 17.50
N ASN A 178 8.83 26.12 18.53
CA ASN A 178 8.19 26.39 19.81
C ASN A 178 6.98 27.33 19.67
N LYS A 179 7.10 28.36 18.81
CA LYS A 179 5.99 29.28 18.51
C LYS A 179 4.79 28.56 17.91
N ASP A 180 5.05 27.59 17.04
CA ASP A 180 4.01 26.81 16.35
C ASP A 180 3.48 25.64 17.22
N LYS A 181 3.90 25.53 18.48
CA LYS A 181 3.55 24.43 19.44
C LYS A 181 3.85 23.03 18.87
N THR A 182 4.75 22.94 17.91
CA THR A 182 5.20 21.67 17.29
C THR A 182 6.48 21.15 17.96
N VAL A 183 6.66 21.50 19.23
CA VAL A 183 7.84 21.17 20.02
C VAL A 183 7.92 19.64 20.13
N ASP A 184 9.09 19.12 19.85
CA ASP A 184 9.51 17.72 20.05
C ASP A 184 8.78 16.65 19.22
N ARG A 185 7.98 17.05 18.20
CA ARG A 185 7.32 16.12 17.29
C ARG A 185 7.77 16.31 15.85
N GLU A 186 7.97 15.21 15.16
CA GLU A 186 8.26 15.24 13.72
C GLU A 186 7.02 15.76 12.97
N PRO A 187 7.14 16.80 12.12
CA PRO A 187 6.02 17.25 11.30
C PRO A 187 5.64 16.16 10.30
N LEU A 188 4.37 16.12 9.92
CA LEU A 188 3.94 15.25 8.85
C LEU A 188 4.65 15.63 7.55
N THR A 189 5.47 14.73 7.04
CA THR A 189 6.13 14.84 5.75
C THR A 189 5.38 14.01 4.71
N ASN A 190 5.75 14.15 3.45
CA ASN A 190 5.25 13.27 2.39
C ASN A 190 6.06 11.97 2.25
N ILE A 191 6.94 11.65 3.20
CA ILE A 191 7.66 10.36 3.29
C ILE A 191 7.15 9.60 4.50
N TRP A 192 6.39 8.52 4.25
CA TRP A 192 5.75 7.71 5.27
C TRP A 192 6.49 6.37 5.45
N TRP A 193 7.38 6.33 6.40
CA TRP A 193 8.20 5.17 6.73
C TRP A 193 7.64 4.36 7.92
N ASP A 194 6.76 4.95 8.69
CA ASP A 194 6.21 4.41 9.94
C ASP A 194 5.02 3.45 9.74
N ILE A 195 4.47 3.39 8.53
CA ILE A 195 3.35 2.49 8.19
C ILE A 195 3.88 1.26 7.44
N HIS A 196 3.89 0.11 8.12
CA HIS A 196 4.39 -1.12 7.53
C HIS A 196 3.30 -1.87 6.75
N ARG A 197 3.70 -2.51 5.64
CA ARG A 197 2.81 -3.42 4.90
C ARG A 197 2.34 -4.56 5.79
N LEU A 198 1.10 -5.01 5.54
CA LEU A 198 0.61 -6.27 6.08
C LEU A 198 1.40 -7.41 5.42
N LYS A 199 2.37 -7.96 6.16
CA LYS A 199 3.08 -9.18 5.77
C LYS A 199 2.19 -10.40 6.06
N HIS A 200 2.69 -11.60 5.80
CA HIS A 200 2.05 -12.88 6.11
C HIS A 200 1.82 -13.02 7.62
N ASN A 201 0.86 -12.33 8.16
CA ASN A 201 0.49 -12.36 9.57
C ASN A 201 -1.02 -12.64 9.72
N SER A 202 -1.44 -12.93 10.94
CA SER A 202 -2.82 -13.25 11.30
C SER A 202 -3.86 -12.13 11.02
N LYS A 203 -3.42 -10.92 10.66
CA LYS A 203 -4.31 -9.79 10.31
C LYS A 203 -4.67 -9.74 8.82
N ARG A 204 -4.01 -10.55 8.00
CA ARG A 204 -4.24 -10.58 6.56
C ARG A 204 -5.40 -11.49 6.23
N VAL A 205 -6.34 -11.00 5.44
CA VAL A 205 -7.36 -11.83 4.77
C VAL A 205 -6.78 -12.40 3.47
N ASP A 206 -7.47 -13.34 2.86
CA ASP A 206 -7.03 -13.96 1.60
C ASP A 206 -7.24 -13.00 0.42
N HIS A 207 -6.40 -11.97 0.39
CA HIS A 207 -6.32 -10.98 -0.68
C HIS A 207 -4.84 -10.66 -0.97
N PRO A 208 -4.39 -10.66 -2.24
CA PRO A 208 -2.97 -10.54 -2.59
C PRO A 208 -2.35 -9.20 -2.21
N CYS A 209 -3.15 -8.12 -2.15
CA CYS A 209 -2.68 -6.74 -2.01
C CYS A 209 -3.38 -5.96 -0.90
N GLN A 210 -3.80 -6.61 0.20
CA GLN A 210 -4.47 -5.90 1.28
C GLN A 210 -3.61 -4.76 1.85
N LEU A 211 -4.19 -3.55 1.86
CA LEU A 211 -3.56 -2.36 2.43
C LEU A 211 -3.67 -2.33 3.96
N PRO A 212 -2.69 -1.71 4.66
CA PRO A 212 -2.80 -1.46 6.10
C PRO A 212 -3.94 -0.46 6.40
N PRO A 213 -4.84 -0.75 7.33
CA PRO A 213 -5.90 0.19 7.70
C PRO A 213 -5.36 1.52 8.23
N THR A 214 -4.19 1.52 8.86
CA THR A 214 -3.50 2.73 9.32
C THR A 214 -3.10 3.68 8.18
N LEU A 215 -2.78 3.14 6.99
CA LEU A 215 -2.49 3.94 5.80
C LEU A 215 -3.75 4.70 5.36
N ILE A 216 -4.87 3.98 5.22
CA ILE A 216 -6.15 4.55 4.80
C ILE A 216 -6.66 5.54 5.86
N LYS A 217 -6.56 5.19 7.16
CA LYS A 217 -6.94 6.11 8.25
C LYS A 217 -6.21 7.45 8.13
N ARG A 218 -4.89 7.43 7.90
CA ARG A 218 -4.10 8.65 7.74
C ARG A 218 -4.54 9.45 6.52
N ILE A 219 -4.74 8.81 5.38
CA ILE A 219 -5.22 9.45 4.15
C ILE A 219 -6.59 10.09 4.38
N LEU A 220 -7.56 9.37 4.92
CA LEU A 220 -8.89 9.90 5.18
C LEU A 220 -8.88 11.04 6.20
N THR A 221 -8.01 10.97 7.22
CA THR A 221 -7.83 12.08 8.18
C THR A 221 -7.34 13.36 7.50
N ILE A 222 -6.46 13.24 6.50
CA ILE A 222 -5.88 14.40 5.80
C ILE A 222 -6.87 15.02 4.82
N PHE A 223 -7.62 14.20 4.08
CA PHE A 223 -8.37 14.66 2.91
C PHE A 223 -9.90 14.67 3.09
N THR A 224 -10.42 14.19 4.20
CA THR A 224 -11.88 14.06 4.40
C THR A 224 -12.34 14.57 5.76
N GLU A 225 -13.65 14.89 5.83
CA GLU A 225 -14.37 15.19 7.06
C GLU A 225 -15.44 14.12 7.35
N GLU A 226 -16.03 14.17 8.54
CA GLU A 226 -17.17 13.31 8.85
C GLU A 226 -18.33 13.57 7.86
N ASN A 227 -19.02 12.50 7.49
CA ASN A 227 -20.06 12.48 6.47
C ASN A 227 -19.63 12.75 5.02
N ASP A 228 -18.35 13.00 4.74
CA ASP A 228 -17.87 13.02 3.37
C ASP A 228 -18.08 11.66 2.69
N LEU A 229 -18.38 11.67 1.39
CA LEU A 229 -18.57 10.46 0.59
C LEU A 229 -17.24 10.04 -0.04
N VAL A 230 -16.72 8.91 0.41
CA VAL A 230 -15.49 8.27 -0.06
C VAL A 230 -15.82 7.23 -1.13
N LEU A 231 -15.16 7.30 -2.26
CA LEU A 231 -15.25 6.30 -3.33
C LEU A 231 -13.94 5.52 -3.44
N ASP A 232 -14.04 4.19 -3.47
CA ASP A 232 -12.95 3.29 -3.87
C ASP A 232 -13.42 2.45 -5.07
N PRO A 233 -12.91 2.75 -6.29
CA PRO A 233 -13.30 2.04 -7.51
C PRO A 233 -12.63 0.66 -7.65
N PHE A 234 -11.70 0.31 -6.75
CA PHE A 234 -10.95 -0.95 -6.71
C PHE A 234 -10.94 -1.52 -5.30
N ASN A 235 -12.12 -1.69 -4.73
CA ASN A 235 -12.34 -1.88 -3.29
C ASN A 235 -11.68 -3.14 -2.70
N GLY A 236 -11.39 -4.15 -3.53
CA GLY A 236 -10.80 -5.40 -3.07
C GLY A 236 -11.53 -5.99 -1.86
N SER A 237 -10.78 -6.29 -0.80
CA SER A 237 -11.36 -6.79 0.45
C SER A 237 -11.99 -5.72 1.36
N GLY A 238 -12.25 -4.51 0.86
CA GLY A 238 -13.00 -3.46 1.55
C GLY A 238 -12.22 -2.64 2.59
N THR A 239 -10.90 -2.58 2.53
CA THR A 239 -10.14 -1.86 3.57
C THR A 239 -10.50 -0.37 3.61
N THR A 240 -10.61 0.29 2.46
CA THR A 240 -10.96 1.72 2.36
C THR A 240 -12.35 1.99 2.89
N THR A 241 -13.33 1.22 2.45
CA THR A 241 -14.74 1.40 2.85
C THR A 241 -14.98 1.09 4.32
N LEU A 242 -14.29 0.08 4.87
CA LEU A 242 -14.34 -0.24 6.30
C LEU A 242 -13.76 0.90 7.15
N VAL A 243 -12.59 1.44 6.77
CA VAL A 243 -11.98 2.56 7.51
C VAL A 243 -12.85 3.81 7.37
N ALA A 244 -13.43 4.06 6.21
CA ALA A 244 -14.39 5.16 6.02
C ALA A 244 -15.57 5.03 6.97
N SER A 245 -16.19 3.84 7.06
CA SER A 245 -17.28 3.55 7.99
C SER A 245 -16.88 3.78 9.46
N ILE A 246 -15.75 3.24 9.90
CA ILE A 246 -15.23 3.41 11.27
C ILE A 246 -15.00 4.88 11.62
N MET A 247 -14.64 5.70 10.63
CA MET A 247 -14.38 7.12 10.80
C MET A 247 -15.61 8.01 10.56
N ASN A 248 -16.83 7.47 10.50
CA ASN A 248 -18.08 8.19 10.22
C ASN A 248 -18.08 8.90 8.84
N ARG A 249 -17.44 8.31 7.84
CA ARG A 249 -17.55 8.73 6.44
C ARG A 249 -18.53 7.81 5.73
N ARG A 250 -19.26 8.36 4.77
CA ARG A 250 -20.06 7.57 3.83
C ARG A 250 -19.13 6.94 2.79
N TYR A 251 -19.53 5.83 2.20
CA TYR A 251 -18.67 5.15 1.25
C TYR A 251 -19.44 4.55 0.07
N ILE A 252 -18.72 4.37 -1.04
CA ILE A 252 -19.06 3.51 -2.16
C ILE A 252 -17.79 2.74 -2.50
N GLY A 253 -17.85 1.41 -2.49
CA GLY A 253 -16.79 0.52 -2.93
C GLY A 253 -17.23 -0.28 -4.14
N ILE A 254 -16.41 -0.32 -5.19
CA ILE A 254 -16.68 -1.09 -6.40
C ILE A 254 -15.62 -2.17 -6.52
N GLU A 255 -16.03 -3.41 -6.73
CA GLU A 255 -15.13 -4.56 -6.88
C GLU A 255 -15.68 -5.50 -7.95
N ILE A 256 -14.83 -5.81 -8.92
CA ILE A 256 -15.21 -6.67 -10.05
C ILE A 256 -15.25 -8.15 -9.66
N SER A 257 -14.38 -8.57 -8.72
CA SER A 257 -14.31 -9.95 -8.23
C SER A 257 -15.43 -10.23 -7.24
N GLU A 258 -16.33 -11.16 -7.57
CA GLU A 258 -17.38 -11.62 -6.67
C GLU A 258 -16.82 -12.16 -5.34
N GLN A 259 -15.68 -12.86 -5.40
CA GLN A 259 -15.02 -13.39 -4.21
C GLN A 259 -14.56 -12.26 -3.26
N TYR A 260 -13.89 -11.23 -3.79
CA TYR A 260 -13.41 -10.12 -2.97
C TYR A 260 -14.54 -9.21 -2.53
N HIS A 261 -15.55 -9.03 -3.36
CA HIS A 261 -16.78 -8.32 -3.01
C HIS A 261 -17.48 -8.97 -1.82
N SER A 262 -17.76 -10.29 -1.89
CA SER A 262 -18.38 -11.04 -0.79
C SER A 262 -17.53 -10.99 0.49
N LEU A 263 -16.22 -11.01 0.38
CA LEU A 263 -15.32 -10.84 1.52
C LEU A 263 -15.44 -9.44 2.13
N ALA A 264 -15.58 -8.40 1.31
CA ALA A 264 -15.80 -7.03 1.80
C ALA A 264 -17.16 -6.91 2.51
N GLU A 265 -18.23 -7.48 1.96
CA GLU A 265 -19.57 -7.52 2.60
C GLU A 265 -19.53 -8.24 3.94
N GLN A 266 -18.90 -9.42 4.01
CA GLN A 266 -18.73 -10.14 5.25
C GLN A 266 -18.05 -9.27 6.32
N ARG A 267 -16.97 -8.58 5.96
CA ARG A 267 -16.22 -7.72 6.89
C ARG A 267 -17.02 -6.50 7.34
N HIS A 268 -17.87 -5.92 6.48
CA HIS A 268 -18.78 -4.86 6.87
C HIS A 268 -19.86 -5.38 7.83
N THR A 269 -20.40 -6.57 7.58
CA THR A 269 -21.33 -7.24 8.51
C THR A 269 -20.67 -7.54 9.87
N GLU A 270 -19.41 -8.00 9.88
CA GLU A 270 -18.62 -8.18 11.11
C GLU A 270 -18.54 -6.85 11.89
N LEU A 271 -18.23 -5.73 11.20
CA LEU A 271 -18.14 -4.41 11.81
C LEU A 271 -19.49 -3.95 12.39
N GLU A 272 -20.59 -4.12 11.68
CA GLU A 272 -21.96 -3.80 12.13
C GLU A 272 -22.36 -4.59 13.37
N ASN A 273 -21.88 -5.83 13.49
CA ASN A 273 -22.05 -6.68 14.66
C ASN A 273 -21.06 -6.38 15.81
N GLY A 274 -20.28 -5.29 15.71
CA GLY A 274 -19.32 -4.88 16.74
C GLY A 274 -18.04 -5.71 16.78
N VAL A 275 -17.79 -6.51 15.75
CA VAL A 275 -16.53 -7.26 15.59
C VAL A 275 -15.53 -6.41 14.83
N ASP A 276 -14.32 -6.23 15.37
CA ASP A 276 -13.26 -5.51 14.66
C ASP A 276 -12.78 -6.32 13.44
N PRO A 277 -13.05 -5.88 12.19
CA PRO A 277 -12.67 -6.60 10.98
C PRO A 277 -11.15 -6.59 10.72
N PHE A 278 -10.39 -5.84 11.52
CA PHE A 278 -8.94 -5.77 11.50
C PHE A 278 -8.28 -6.48 12.69
N ALA A 279 -9.05 -7.05 13.60
CA ALA A 279 -8.53 -7.85 14.71
C ALA A 279 -7.70 -9.04 14.21
N LYS A 280 -6.76 -9.46 15.04
CA LYS A 280 -6.06 -10.73 14.78
C LYS A 280 -7.08 -11.85 14.80
N ARG A 281 -7.25 -12.54 13.69
CA ARG A 281 -8.00 -13.81 13.69
C ARG A 281 -7.17 -14.83 14.45
N ASP A 282 -7.71 -15.38 15.53
CA ASP A 282 -7.04 -16.39 16.36
C ASP A 282 -6.84 -17.75 15.65
N ILE A 283 -7.33 -17.88 14.45
CA ILE A 283 -7.08 -19.03 13.59
C ILE A 283 -5.71 -18.81 12.92
N ILE A 284 -4.65 -18.94 13.70
CA ILE A 284 -3.36 -19.33 13.12
C ILE A 284 -3.59 -20.76 12.67
N PRO A 285 -3.46 -21.08 11.36
CA PRO A 285 -3.44 -22.46 10.94
C PRO A 285 -2.34 -23.15 11.76
N LYS A 286 -2.72 -23.99 12.71
CA LYS A 286 -1.73 -24.81 13.42
C LYS A 286 -1.06 -25.60 12.33
N ALA A 287 0.23 -25.33 12.07
CA ALA A 287 1.01 -26.13 11.16
C ALA A 287 0.79 -27.58 11.58
N LYS A 288 0.14 -28.36 10.70
CA LYS A 288 -0.07 -29.78 10.93
C LYS A 288 1.32 -30.36 11.15
N ASN A 289 1.59 -30.82 12.37
CA ASN A 289 2.81 -31.53 12.76
C ASN A 289 4.09 -30.72 13.01
N SER A 290 4.06 -29.55 13.61
CA SER A 290 5.30 -29.10 14.25
C SER A 290 5.49 -29.85 15.59
N ARG A 291 6.23 -30.95 15.56
CA ARG A 291 6.80 -31.60 16.76
C ARG A 291 7.95 -30.77 17.38
N VAL A 292 8.05 -29.50 17.04
CA VAL A 292 9.09 -28.61 17.54
C VAL A 292 8.71 -28.19 18.95
N ASN A 293 9.38 -28.75 19.94
CA ASN A 293 9.40 -28.22 21.29
C ASN A 293 9.93 -26.78 21.22
N ARG A 294 9.05 -25.78 21.42
CA ARG A 294 9.47 -24.39 21.54
C ARG A 294 10.40 -24.27 22.73
N ILE A 295 11.69 -24.12 22.50
CA ILE A 295 12.66 -23.74 23.52
C ILE A 295 12.26 -22.35 23.99
N LYS A 296 11.64 -22.28 25.19
CA LYS A 296 10.96 -21.08 25.71
C LYS A 296 11.87 -19.98 26.23
N LYS A 297 13.18 -20.15 26.25
CA LYS A 297 14.12 -19.14 26.79
C LYS A 297 15.34 -19.03 25.91
N GLN A 298 15.77 -17.77 25.72
CA GLN A 298 17.10 -17.46 25.21
C GLN A 298 18.12 -18.10 26.17
N LYS A 299 18.87 -19.07 25.67
CA LYS A 299 19.78 -19.88 26.49
C LYS A 299 21.15 -19.20 26.64
N TYR A 300 21.46 -18.30 25.72
CA TYR A 300 22.70 -17.54 25.65
C TYR A 300 22.40 -16.06 25.46
N ASP A 301 23.37 -15.18 25.74
CA ASP A 301 23.26 -13.72 25.51
C ASP A 301 23.19 -13.32 24.03
N VAL A 302 23.04 -14.30 23.15
CA VAL A 302 22.96 -14.15 21.70
C VAL A 302 21.57 -14.55 21.23
N SER A 303 20.96 -13.71 20.40
CA SER A 303 19.66 -14.01 19.82
C SER A 303 19.76 -14.98 18.62
N LYS A 304 18.70 -15.75 18.38
CA LYS A 304 18.57 -16.60 17.19
C LYS A 304 18.83 -15.82 15.89
N LYS A 305 18.35 -14.57 15.83
CA LYS A 305 18.55 -13.67 14.69
C LYS A 305 20.01 -13.29 14.49
N THR A 306 20.75 -13.08 15.56
CA THR A 306 22.19 -12.76 15.50
C THR A 306 22.97 -13.93 14.88
N LEU A 307 22.66 -15.16 15.30
CA LEU A 307 23.29 -16.36 14.73
C LEU A 307 22.94 -16.55 13.24
N GLN A 308 21.72 -16.22 12.84
CA GLN A 308 21.32 -16.26 11.45
C GLN A 308 22.08 -15.23 10.58
N LEU A 309 22.29 -14.03 11.10
CA LEU A 309 23.10 -13.01 10.44
C LEU A 309 24.57 -13.45 10.30
N GLU A 310 25.13 -13.98 11.36
CA GLU A 310 26.49 -14.54 11.37
C GLU A 310 26.64 -15.64 10.32
N PHE A 311 25.69 -16.57 10.25
CA PHE A 311 25.67 -17.62 9.21
C PHE A 311 25.67 -17.04 7.80
N ARG A 312 24.85 -16.02 7.58
CA ARG A 312 24.77 -15.31 6.30
C ARG A 312 26.09 -14.63 5.95
N ASP A 313 26.72 -13.96 6.90
CA ASP A 313 27.97 -13.24 6.66
C ASP A 313 29.11 -14.22 6.32
N ILE A 314 29.14 -15.38 6.98
CA ILE A 314 30.05 -16.47 6.63
C ILE A 314 29.77 -16.98 5.22
N ALA A 315 28.50 -17.21 4.87
CA ALA A 315 28.10 -17.67 3.54
C ALA A 315 28.56 -16.70 2.44
N LEU A 316 28.40 -15.40 2.67
CA LEU A 316 28.86 -14.36 1.75
C LEU A 316 30.39 -14.35 1.61
N LYS A 317 31.11 -14.56 2.72
CA LYS A 317 32.57 -14.59 2.75
C LYS A 317 33.16 -15.75 1.98
N ILE A 318 32.53 -16.95 2.10
CA ILE A 318 33.05 -18.18 1.47
C ILE A 318 32.42 -18.47 0.10
N GLY A 319 31.39 -17.69 -0.30
CA GLY A 319 30.71 -17.82 -1.60
C GLY A 319 29.85 -19.09 -1.78
N ARG A 320 29.54 -19.78 -0.69
CA ARG A 320 28.68 -20.98 -0.68
C ARG A 320 27.99 -21.15 0.67
N LYS A 321 27.05 -22.08 0.74
CA LYS A 321 26.39 -22.45 2.00
C LYS A 321 27.41 -22.98 3.01
N PRO A 322 27.51 -22.41 4.22
CA PRO A 322 28.44 -22.86 5.25
C PRO A 322 28.12 -24.29 5.73
N THR A 323 29.17 -25.05 5.93
CA THR A 323 29.11 -26.34 6.64
C THR A 323 29.36 -26.13 8.14
N ARG A 324 29.23 -27.19 8.93
CA ARG A 324 29.60 -27.17 10.35
C ARG A 324 31.05 -26.71 10.57
N GLU A 325 31.97 -27.25 9.81
CA GLU A 325 33.41 -26.92 9.86
C GLU A 325 33.66 -25.44 9.52
N ASP A 326 32.88 -24.88 8.56
CA ASP A 326 33.00 -23.47 8.23
C ASP A 326 32.54 -22.59 9.40
N ILE A 327 31.48 -22.97 10.10
CA ILE A 327 31.02 -22.25 11.30
C ILE A 327 32.07 -22.34 12.42
N GLU A 328 32.61 -23.51 12.68
CA GLU A 328 33.66 -23.70 13.68
C GLU A 328 34.91 -22.86 13.36
N LYS A 329 35.22 -22.66 12.08
CA LYS A 329 36.39 -21.94 11.62
C LYS A 329 36.19 -20.42 11.56
N TYR A 330 35.02 -19.95 11.15
CA TYR A 330 34.82 -18.55 10.79
C TYR A 330 33.86 -17.79 11.70
N SER A 331 33.01 -18.49 12.51
CA SER A 331 32.09 -17.83 13.42
C SER A 331 32.75 -17.36 14.70
N GLN A 332 32.36 -16.18 15.15
CA GLN A 332 32.70 -15.70 16.51
C GLN A 332 31.92 -16.43 17.62
N TYR A 333 30.89 -17.17 17.25
CA TYR A 333 30.04 -17.92 18.18
C TYR A 333 30.33 -19.42 18.09
N PRO A 334 30.36 -20.15 19.23
CA PRO A 334 30.55 -21.60 19.24
C PRO A 334 29.44 -22.30 18.43
N PHE A 335 29.81 -23.34 17.66
CA PHE A 335 28.85 -24.11 16.86
C PHE A 335 27.64 -24.62 17.67
N ARG A 336 27.86 -25.01 18.95
CA ARG A 336 26.79 -25.46 19.84
C ARG A 336 25.64 -24.47 19.97
N TYR A 337 25.86 -23.15 19.74
CA TYR A 337 24.79 -22.16 19.77
C TYR A 337 23.84 -22.33 18.60
N PHE A 338 24.37 -22.65 17.43
CA PHE A 338 23.55 -22.95 16.27
C PHE A 338 22.79 -24.27 16.45
N ASP A 339 23.42 -25.32 16.95
CA ASP A 339 22.83 -26.62 17.20
C ASP A 339 21.70 -26.58 18.24
N GLU A 340 21.82 -25.73 19.25
CA GLU A 340 20.81 -25.62 20.32
C GLU A 340 19.66 -24.65 20.02
N TYR A 341 19.86 -23.66 19.12
CA TYR A 341 18.84 -22.71 18.74
C TYR A 341 17.99 -23.11 17.55
N PHE A 342 18.50 -24.00 16.70
CA PHE A 342 17.86 -24.43 15.48
C PHE A 342 17.55 -25.93 15.53
N ALA A 343 16.36 -26.32 15.05
CA ALA A 343 15.92 -27.70 15.06
C ALA A 343 16.71 -28.56 14.08
N ASP A 344 17.15 -27.97 12.98
CA ASP A 344 17.99 -28.58 11.97
C ASP A 344 18.76 -27.51 11.17
N TRP A 345 19.69 -27.96 10.34
CA TRP A 345 20.51 -27.08 9.51
C TRP A 345 19.74 -26.36 8.42
N GLY A 346 18.62 -26.94 7.98
CA GLY A 346 17.68 -26.30 7.06
C GLY A 346 16.98 -25.09 7.67
N GLU A 347 16.69 -25.11 8.98
CA GLU A 347 16.09 -23.98 9.69
C GLU A 347 17.06 -22.80 9.75
N VAL A 348 18.35 -23.04 9.95
CA VAL A 348 19.37 -21.96 9.91
C VAL A 348 19.39 -21.32 8.53
N CYS A 349 19.36 -22.13 7.50
CA CYS A 349 19.43 -21.69 6.11
C CYS A 349 18.17 -20.99 5.63
N SER A 350 16.99 -21.53 5.92
CA SER A 350 15.70 -20.98 5.45
C SER A 350 15.40 -19.61 6.01
N ALA A 351 15.85 -19.32 7.23
CA ALA A 351 15.63 -18.03 7.88
C ALA A 351 16.53 -16.91 7.32
N VAL A 352 17.60 -17.27 6.62
CA VAL A 352 18.53 -16.31 5.98
C VAL A 352 18.14 -16.03 4.53
N GLY A 353 17.06 -16.66 4.03
CA GLY A 353 16.60 -16.46 2.66
C GLY A 353 17.33 -17.35 1.66
N ASP A 354 17.41 -18.64 1.93
CA ASP A 354 18.02 -19.70 1.11
C ASP A 354 17.51 -19.75 -0.35
N LYS A 355 16.38 -19.10 -0.63
CA LYS A 355 15.88 -18.88 -1.99
C LYS A 355 16.80 -18.00 -2.85
N GLY A 356 17.76 -17.30 -2.27
CA GLY A 356 18.76 -16.48 -2.96
C GLY A 356 20.06 -17.22 -3.30
N MET A 357 20.27 -18.44 -2.80
CA MET A 357 21.47 -19.24 -3.05
C MET A 357 21.23 -20.50 -3.89
N GLN A 358 19.98 -20.84 -4.19
CA GLN A 358 19.71 -21.79 -5.26
C GLN A 358 19.96 -21.07 -6.59
N GLU A 359 20.77 -21.73 -7.45
CA GLU A 359 21.10 -21.23 -8.79
C GLU A 359 19.90 -20.51 -9.43
N ASN A 360 20.18 -19.37 -10.03
CA ASN A 360 19.33 -18.37 -10.71
C ASN A 360 18.17 -18.88 -11.60
N LYS A 361 17.60 -20.06 -11.38
CA LYS A 361 16.50 -20.60 -12.17
C LYS A 361 15.14 -20.00 -11.83
N ASP A 362 14.96 -19.44 -10.63
CA ASP A 362 13.70 -18.82 -10.23
C ASP A 362 13.69 -17.30 -10.33
N ILE A 363 14.83 -16.65 -10.62
CA ILE A 363 14.92 -15.20 -10.85
C ILE A 363 14.33 -14.83 -12.22
N ASP A 364 14.31 -15.77 -13.18
CA ASP A 364 13.72 -15.54 -14.51
C ASP A 364 12.19 -15.49 -14.50
N ASN A 365 11.53 -15.85 -13.40
CA ASN A 365 10.07 -15.77 -13.24
C ASN A 365 9.55 -14.48 -12.60
N TYR A 366 10.42 -13.55 -12.18
CA TYR A 366 9.98 -12.18 -11.91
C TYR A 366 9.94 -11.40 -13.22
N PRO A 367 8.87 -10.65 -13.49
CA PRO A 367 8.76 -9.90 -14.74
C PRO A 367 10.02 -9.06 -14.92
N ASN A 368 10.75 -9.39 -15.96
CA ASN A 368 11.96 -8.68 -16.35
C ASN A 368 11.52 -7.30 -16.79
N PHE A 369 11.78 -6.26 -16.01
CA PHE A 369 11.61 -4.87 -16.43
C PHE A 369 12.50 -4.48 -17.64
N LYS A 370 13.27 -5.42 -18.18
CA LYS A 370 13.96 -5.28 -19.47
C LYS A 370 13.00 -5.17 -20.67
N GLN A 371 11.71 -5.51 -20.49
CA GLN A 371 10.70 -5.38 -21.54
C GLN A 371 9.87 -4.10 -21.47
N LEU A 372 10.11 -3.23 -20.50
CA LEU A 372 9.69 -1.85 -20.61
C LEU A 372 10.75 -1.12 -21.46
N GLU A 373 10.77 -1.42 -22.76
CA GLU A 373 11.28 -0.48 -23.74
C GLU A 373 10.42 0.79 -23.59
N LEU A 374 10.99 1.75 -22.88
CA LEU A 374 10.44 3.08 -22.86
C LEU A 374 10.51 3.57 -24.30
N PRO A 375 9.39 4.00 -24.92
CA PRO A 375 9.45 4.68 -26.17
C PRO A 375 10.04 6.06 -25.93
N PHE A 376 11.37 6.12 -25.88
CA PHE A 376 12.10 7.35 -26.10
C PHE A 376 12.63 7.27 -27.53
N GLU A 377 11.82 7.73 -28.46
CA GLU A 377 12.15 8.46 -29.66
C GLU A 377 11.10 9.57 -29.86
#